data_871cf80caa3dc825a90dc5def86b8166
#
_entry.id   871cf80caa3dc825a90dc5def86b8166
#
_cell.length_a   1.000
_cell.length_b   1.000
_cell.length_c   1.000
_cell.angle_alpha   90.00
_cell.angle_beta   90.00
_cell.angle_gamma   90.00
#
_symmetry.space_group_name_H-M   'P 1'
#
loop_
_entity.id
_entity.type
_entity.pdbx_description
1 polymer ?
#
loop_
_entity_poly.entity_id
_entity_poly.type
_entity_poly.pdbx_seq_one_letter_code
_entity_poly.pdbx_strand_id
1 'polypeptide(L)'
;HRVDRRQRQMCIRDSIAINVCLNSKMRRPGICGAVETLLLHENIKESIGKAVIEELLQAGCEVRGCEQTLELSKDVKSASDDDWSTEYLAPIISIKIVKDLNEAIKHIREFGTGHTESIISSDKAAQDQFTNEIDSAIVMVNSSTQFADGGEFGLGGEIGIATGKFHARGPVAVSYTHLRAHETLR
;
A
#
# COMPACT_ATOMS: atom_id res chain seq x y z
N HIS A 1 -18.31 -15.65 26.80
CA HIS A 1 -16.99 -14.99 26.94
C HIS A 1 -15.99 -15.31 25.80
N ARG A 2 -16.10 -16.45 25.07
CA ARG A 2 -15.22 -16.78 23.93
C ARG A 2 -15.64 -16.10 22.64
N VAL A 3 -16.93 -15.87 22.43
CA VAL A 3 -17.48 -15.20 21.23
C VAL A 3 -17.10 -13.71 21.24
N ASP A 4 -17.18 -13.05 22.40
CA ASP A 4 -16.89 -11.63 22.58
C ASP A 4 -15.40 -11.28 22.28
N ARG A 5 -14.46 -12.14 22.63
CA ARG A 5 -13.03 -11.93 22.29
C ARG A 5 -12.73 -12.06 20.80
N ARG A 6 -13.36 -13.00 20.09
CA ARG A 6 -13.18 -13.14 18.64
C ARG A 6 -13.79 -11.97 17.89
N GLN A 7 -14.94 -11.51 18.31
CA GLN A 7 -15.64 -10.37 17.71
C GLN A 7 -14.89 -9.06 17.95
N ARG A 8 -14.33 -8.82 19.14
CA ARG A 8 -13.46 -7.67 19.42
C ARG A 8 -12.16 -7.71 18.62
N GLN A 9 -11.53 -8.88 18.47
CA GLN A 9 -10.32 -9.00 17.65
C GLN A 9 -10.60 -8.78 16.15
N MET A 10 -11.75 -9.21 15.62
CA MET A 10 -12.16 -8.89 14.24
C MET A 10 -12.38 -7.39 14.08
N CYS A 11 -13.18 -6.75 14.93
CA CYS A 11 -13.44 -5.31 14.86
C CYS A 11 -12.15 -4.44 14.93
N ILE A 12 -11.17 -4.83 15.75
CA ILE A 12 -9.88 -4.12 15.84
C ILE A 12 -9.07 -4.29 14.54
N ARG A 13 -9.06 -5.48 13.95
CA ARG A 13 -8.34 -5.76 12.70
C ARG A 13 -8.96 -5.04 11.51
N ASP A 14 -10.28 -5.02 11.44
CA ASP A 14 -11.03 -4.33 10.39
C ASP A 14 -10.76 -2.83 10.44
N SER A 15 -10.78 -2.23 11.64
CA SER A 15 -10.47 -0.81 11.83
C SER A 15 -9.01 -0.47 11.47
N ILE A 16 -8.05 -1.37 11.74
CA ILE A 16 -6.65 -1.17 11.33
C ILE A 16 -6.54 -1.16 9.81
N ALA A 17 -7.15 -2.11 9.12
CA ALA A 17 -7.12 -2.19 7.66
C ALA A 17 -7.70 -0.91 7.03
N ILE A 18 -8.87 -0.48 7.48
CA ILE A 18 -9.53 0.75 7.01
C ILE A 18 -8.62 1.97 7.26
N ASN A 19 -8.12 2.14 8.48
CA ASN A 19 -7.29 3.28 8.84
C ASN A 19 -5.97 3.32 8.05
N VAL A 20 -5.34 2.17 7.83
CA VAL A 20 -4.11 2.09 7.03
C VAL A 20 -4.41 2.45 5.58
N CYS A 21 -5.48 1.94 4.97
CA CYS A 21 -5.85 2.27 3.60
C CYS A 21 -6.16 3.77 3.44
N LEU A 22 -6.99 4.34 4.31
CA LEU A 22 -7.30 5.77 4.32
C LEU A 22 -6.05 6.64 4.48
N ASN A 23 -5.21 6.32 5.45
CA ASN A 23 -3.96 7.06 5.67
C ASN A 23 -3.04 6.96 4.46
N SER A 24 -2.89 5.75 3.89
CA SER A 24 -2.03 5.52 2.72
C SER A 24 -2.45 6.31 1.49
N LYS A 25 -3.76 6.59 1.30
CA LYS A 25 -4.24 7.39 0.17
C LYS A 25 -4.50 8.84 0.53
N MET A 26 -5.21 9.10 1.62
CA MET A 26 -5.84 10.40 1.85
C MET A 26 -5.02 11.36 2.73
N ARG A 27 -3.97 10.91 3.42
CA ARG A 27 -3.10 11.80 4.23
C ARG A 27 -2.45 12.89 3.37
N ARG A 28 -1.85 12.50 2.25
CA ARG A 28 -1.24 13.37 1.24
C ARG A 28 -1.33 12.71 -0.14
N PRO A 29 -2.41 12.92 -0.91
CA PRO A 29 -2.64 12.18 -2.16
C PRO A 29 -1.60 12.46 -3.27
N GLY A 30 -0.93 13.61 -3.22
CA GLY A 30 -0.01 14.06 -4.27
C GLY A 30 1.46 13.70 -4.04
N ILE A 31 1.78 12.78 -3.12
CA ILE A 31 3.17 12.35 -2.89
C ILE A 31 3.41 10.94 -3.42
N CYS A 32 4.67 10.63 -3.75
CA CYS A 32 5.09 9.32 -4.27
C CYS A 32 4.81 8.12 -3.34
N GLY A 33 4.67 8.36 -2.03
CA GLY A 33 4.29 7.36 -1.04
C GLY A 33 2.77 7.13 -0.92
N ALA A 34 1.93 7.88 -1.66
CA ALA A 34 0.50 7.63 -1.68
C ALA A 34 0.19 6.31 -2.41
N VAL A 35 -0.71 5.49 -1.85
CA VAL A 35 -1.12 4.26 -2.52
C VAL A 35 -1.96 4.59 -3.75
N GLU A 36 -1.64 3.97 -4.88
CA GLU A 36 -2.38 4.16 -6.14
C GLU A 36 -3.27 2.95 -6.47
N THR A 37 -2.84 1.75 -6.08
CA THR A 37 -3.62 0.52 -6.27
C THR A 37 -3.77 -0.26 -4.96
N LEU A 38 -5.00 -0.65 -4.65
CA LEU A 38 -5.34 -1.52 -3.52
C LEU A 38 -5.77 -2.89 -4.02
N LEU A 39 -5.10 -3.94 -3.57
CA LEU A 39 -5.45 -5.33 -3.86
C LEU A 39 -6.19 -5.93 -2.67
N LEU A 40 -7.42 -6.38 -2.88
CA LEU A 40 -8.28 -6.97 -1.86
C LEU A 40 -8.46 -8.46 -2.12
N HIS A 41 -8.20 -9.27 -1.10
CA HIS A 41 -8.46 -10.70 -1.19
C HIS A 41 -9.96 -10.99 -1.29
N GLU A 42 -10.38 -11.89 -2.18
CA GLU A 42 -11.79 -12.21 -2.46
C GLU A 42 -12.60 -12.57 -1.21
N ASN A 43 -11.99 -13.27 -0.24
CA ASN A 43 -12.67 -13.71 0.98
C ASN A 43 -13.06 -12.57 1.93
N ILE A 44 -12.50 -11.38 1.77
CA ILE A 44 -12.80 -10.21 2.63
C ILE A 44 -13.55 -9.11 1.86
N LYS A 45 -13.87 -9.31 0.58
CA LYS A 45 -14.45 -8.27 -0.26
C LYS A 45 -15.79 -7.74 0.29
N GLU A 46 -16.67 -8.63 0.74
CA GLU A 46 -18.00 -8.26 1.24
C GLU A 46 -18.00 -7.66 2.66
N SER A 47 -16.91 -7.81 3.39
CA SER A 47 -16.75 -7.30 4.75
C SER A 47 -15.83 -6.09 4.78
N ILE A 48 -14.54 -6.32 4.99
CA ILE A 48 -13.52 -5.26 5.07
C ILE A 48 -13.41 -4.50 3.74
N GLY A 49 -13.48 -5.18 2.61
CA GLY A 49 -13.35 -4.57 1.29
C GLY A 49 -14.44 -3.52 1.06
N LYS A 50 -15.69 -3.87 1.32
CA LYS A 50 -16.82 -2.93 1.20
C LYS A 50 -16.68 -1.74 2.15
N ALA A 51 -16.31 -1.98 3.41
CA ALA A 51 -16.12 -0.93 4.39
C ALA A 51 -14.98 0.05 3.99
N VAL A 52 -13.85 -0.47 3.46
CA VAL A 52 -12.75 0.37 2.95
C VAL A 52 -13.20 1.23 1.78
N ILE A 53 -13.98 0.67 0.83
CA ILE A 53 -14.52 1.40 -0.31
C ILE A 53 -15.45 2.53 0.17
N GLU A 54 -16.38 2.22 1.07
CA GLU A 54 -17.32 3.21 1.62
C GLU A 54 -16.59 4.36 2.32
N GLU A 55 -15.58 4.07 3.14
CA GLU A 55 -14.79 5.08 3.85
C GLU A 55 -13.94 5.93 2.88
N LEU A 56 -13.34 5.34 1.84
CA LEU A 56 -12.62 6.08 0.81
C LEU A 56 -13.54 7.03 0.06
N LEU A 57 -14.74 6.58 -0.35
CA LEU A 57 -15.73 7.41 -1.02
C LEU A 57 -16.22 8.55 -0.12
N GLN A 58 -16.50 8.28 1.16
CA GLN A 58 -16.88 9.30 2.14
C GLN A 58 -15.78 10.34 2.37
N ALA A 59 -14.51 9.93 2.30
CA ALA A 59 -13.36 10.83 2.38
C ALA A 59 -13.13 11.65 1.10
N GLY A 60 -13.97 11.49 0.07
CA GLY A 60 -13.86 12.20 -1.20
C GLY A 60 -12.85 11.59 -2.18
N CYS A 61 -12.47 10.33 -1.99
CA CYS A 61 -11.64 9.61 -2.93
C CYS A 61 -12.48 9.02 -4.08
N GLU A 62 -12.07 9.25 -5.32
CA GLU A 62 -12.64 8.52 -6.46
C GLU A 62 -12.10 7.09 -6.45
N VAL A 63 -13.00 6.12 -6.48
CA VAL A 63 -12.64 4.70 -6.52
C VAL A 63 -12.91 4.15 -7.92
N ARG A 64 -11.88 3.55 -8.53
CA ARG A 64 -11.97 2.81 -9.78
C ARG A 64 -11.74 1.33 -9.49
N GLY A 65 -12.53 0.43 -10.08
CA GLY A 65 -12.46 -0.97 -9.71
C GLY A 65 -12.63 -1.94 -10.87
N CYS A 66 -12.15 -3.16 -10.69
CA CYS A 66 -12.49 -4.28 -11.57
C CYS A 66 -13.97 -4.67 -11.42
N GLU A 67 -14.48 -5.54 -12.29
CA GLU A 67 -15.88 -5.98 -12.29
C GLU A 67 -16.38 -6.39 -10.90
N GLN A 68 -15.61 -7.17 -10.17
CA GLN A 68 -15.96 -7.61 -8.81
C GLN A 68 -16.00 -6.47 -7.79
N THR A 69 -15.24 -5.40 -8.00
CA THR A 69 -15.26 -4.22 -7.15
C THR A 69 -16.51 -3.36 -7.44
N LEU A 70 -16.95 -3.31 -8.69
CA LEU A 70 -18.19 -2.60 -9.08
C LEU A 70 -19.44 -3.20 -8.41
N GLU A 71 -19.43 -4.49 -8.10
CA GLU A 71 -20.52 -5.17 -7.39
C GLU A 71 -20.68 -4.67 -5.93
N LEU A 72 -19.61 -4.13 -5.34
CA LEU A 72 -19.58 -3.73 -3.92
C LEU A 72 -20.22 -2.35 -3.68
N SER A 73 -20.16 -1.44 -4.64
CA SER A 73 -20.79 -0.12 -4.54
C SER A 73 -21.06 0.48 -5.92
N LYS A 74 -22.24 1.09 -6.05
CA LYS A 74 -22.67 1.80 -7.29
C LYS A 74 -21.87 3.07 -7.59
N ASP A 75 -21.14 3.60 -6.59
CA ASP A 75 -20.37 4.82 -6.71
C ASP A 75 -18.90 4.54 -7.15
N VAL A 76 -18.54 3.27 -7.31
CA VAL A 76 -17.27 2.84 -7.90
C VAL A 76 -17.35 2.96 -9.42
N LYS A 77 -16.33 3.57 -10.03
CA LYS A 77 -16.19 3.65 -11.49
C LYS A 77 -15.43 2.43 -12.03
N SER A 78 -15.67 2.08 -13.29
CA SER A 78 -14.89 1.02 -13.93
C SER A 78 -13.44 1.45 -14.12
N ALA A 79 -12.49 0.59 -13.71
CA ALA A 79 -11.09 0.75 -14.05
C ALA A 79 -10.83 0.29 -15.49
N SER A 80 -9.93 0.98 -16.18
CA SER A 80 -9.31 0.58 -17.44
C SER A 80 -7.99 -0.15 -17.19
N ASP A 81 -7.39 -0.73 -18.21
CA ASP A 81 -6.08 -1.37 -18.10
C ASP A 81 -4.98 -0.38 -17.71
N ASP A 82 -5.08 0.87 -18.16
CA ASP A 82 -4.12 1.93 -17.85
C ASP A 82 -4.15 2.33 -16.36
N ASP A 83 -5.30 2.18 -15.70
CA ASP A 83 -5.45 2.54 -14.29
C ASP A 83 -4.53 1.73 -13.36
N TRP A 84 -4.16 0.50 -13.75
CA TRP A 84 -3.30 -0.36 -12.93
C TRP A 84 -1.85 0.12 -12.85
N SER A 85 -1.40 0.91 -13.82
CA SER A 85 -0.05 1.49 -13.89
C SER A 85 -0.02 3.01 -13.70
N THR A 86 -1.19 3.62 -13.48
CA THR A 86 -1.30 5.08 -13.36
C THR A 86 -0.95 5.55 -11.95
N GLU A 87 -0.04 6.52 -11.87
CA GLU A 87 0.20 7.32 -10.68
C GLU A 87 -0.69 8.56 -10.76
N TYR A 88 -1.80 8.56 -10.01
CA TYR A 88 -2.81 9.63 -10.11
C TYR A 88 -2.36 10.95 -9.47
N LEU A 89 -1.57 10.88 -8.41
CA LEU A 89 -1.17 12.04 -7.58
C LEU A 89 -2.37 12.90 -7.14
N ALA A 90 -3.52 12.26 -6.98
CA ALA A 90 -4.82 12.85 -6.70
C ALA A 90 -5.61 11.91 -5.76
N PRO A 91 -6.73 12.34 -5.17
CA PRO A 91 -7.60 11.46 -4.39
C PRO A 91 -8.38 10.48 -5.30
N ILE A 92 -7.66 9.66 -6.03
CA ILE A 92 -8.16 8.61 -6.92
C ILE A 92 -7.38 7.33 -6.60
N ILE A 93 -8.07 6.20 -6.48
CA ILE A 93 -7.46 4.90 -6.20
C ILE A 93 -8.07 3.81 -7.07
N SER A 94 -7.23 2.89 -7.54
CA SER A 94 -7.68 1.68 -8.23
C SER A 94 -7.81 0.51 -7.24
N ILE A 95 -8.88 -0.28 -7.33
CA ILE A 95 -9.12 -1.43 -6.46
C ILE A 95 -9.36 -2.68 -7.30
N LYS A 96 -8.57 -3.72 -7.04
CA LYS A 96 -8.70 -5.02 -7.69
C LYS A 96 -8.92 -6.12 -6.66
N ILE A 97 -9.86 -7.02 -6.96
CA ILE A 97 -10.06 -8.24 -6.17
C ILE A 97 -9.11 -9.31 -6.69
N VAL A 98 -8.41 -9.98 -5.78
CA VAL A 98 -7.46 -11.05 -6.06
C VAL A 98 -7.82 -12.31 -5.26
N LYS A 99 -7.50 -13.48 -5.82
CA LYS A 99 -7.83 -14.77 -5.22
C LYS A 99 -6.92 -15.13 -4.05
N ASP A 100 -5.65 -14.77 -4.18
CA ASP A 100 -4.62 -15.12 -3.22
C ASP A 100 -3.43 -14.16 -3.28
N LEU A 101 -2.45 -14.40 -2.40
CA LEU A 101 -1.24 -13.60 -2.31
C LEU A 101 -0.37 -13.71 -3.57
N ASN A 102 -0.36 -14.86 -4.26
CA ASN A 102 0.45 -15.04 -5.46
C ASN A 102 -0.08 -14.17 -6.61
N GLU A 103 -1.40 -14.07 -6.75
CA GLU A 103 -2.01 -13.17 -7.73
C GLU A 103 -1.70 -11.70 -7.40
N ALA A 104 -1.74 -11.32 -6.11
CA ALA A 104 -1.36 -9.98 -5.68
C ALA A 104 0.10 -9.67 -6.01
N ILE A 105 1.04 -10.57 -5.68
CA ILE A 105 2.46 -10.42 -5.97
C ILE A 105 2.71 -10.32 -7.49
N LYS A 106 2.01 -11.15 -8.28
CA LYS A 106 2.09 -11.08 -9.75
C LYS A 106 1.65 -9.71 -10.26
N HIS A 107 0.53 -9.20 -9.77
CA HIS A 107 0.01 -7.88 -10.15
C HIS A 107 1.01 -6.77 -9.79
N ILE A 108 1.58 -6.78 -8.59
CA ILE A 108 2.59 -5.80 -8.16
C ILE A 108 3.84 -5.87 -9.05
N ARG A 109 4.29 -7.06 -9.42
CA ARG A 109 5.46 -7.22 -10.32
C ARG A 109 5.21 -6.71 -11.73
N GLU A 110 3.96 -6.79 -12.20
CA GLU A 110 3.56 -6.37 -13.55
C GLU A 110 3.33 -4.85 -13.64
N PHE A 111 2.66 -4.27 -12.64
CA PHE A 111 2.19 -2.88 -12.68
C PHE A 111 2.86 -1.95 -11.67
N GLY A 112 3.54 -2.49 -10.65
CA GLY A 112 4.16 -1.69 -9.60
C GLY A 112 5.38 -0.92 -10.08
N THR A 113 5.60 0.25 -9.50
CA THR A 113 6.77 1.11 -9.79
C THR A 113 8.04 0.68 -9.08
N GLY A 114 7.97 -0.26 -8.14
CA GLY A 114 9.08 -0.68 -7.28
C GLY A 114 9.44 0.34 -6.20
N HIS A 115 8.54 1.28 -5.90
CA HIS A 115 8.75 2.31 -4.88
C HIS A 115 8.45 1.79 -3.48
N THR A 116 7.18 1.67 -3.12
CA THR A 116 6.75 1.26 -1.77
C THR A 116 5.54 0.36 -1.85
N GLU A 117 5.66 -0.81 -1.21
CA GLU A 117 4.58 -1.78 -1.13
C GLU A 117 4.27 -2.12 0.33
N SER A 118 3.01 -2.39 0.63
CA SER A 118 2.60 -2.77 1.98
C SER A 118 1.60 -3.92 1.96
N ILE A 119 1.78 -4.88 2.87
CA ILE A 119 0.79 -5.92 3.15
C ILE A 119 0.10 -5.65 4.48
N ILE A 120 -1.23 -5.78 4.50
CA ILE A 120 -2.04 -5.77 5.71
C ILE A 120 -2.55 -7.17 5.96
N SER A 121 -1.95 -7.86 6.89
CA SER A 121 -2.30 -9.25 7.23
C SER A 121 -1.94 -9.57 8.67
N SER A 122 -2.67 -10.49 9.28
CA SER A 122 -2.31 -11.11 10.56
C SER A 122 -1.64 -12.47 10.40
N ASP A 123 -1.59 -12.99 9.17
CA ASP A 123 -0.92 -14.24 8.85
C ASP A 123 0.57 -14.00 8.65
N LYS A 124 1.38 -14.55 9.56
CA LYS A 124 2.83 -14.40 9.53
C LYS A 124 3.45 -15.04 8.29
N ALA A 125 2.93 -16.17 7.83
CA ALA A 125 3.43 -16.83 6.63
C ALA A 125 3.22 -15.96 5.38
N ALA A 126 2.04 -15.33 5.26
CA ALA A 126 1.74 -14.39 4.19
C ALA A 126 2.63 -13.14 4.25
N GLN A 127 2.89 -12.61 5.46
CA GLN A 127 3.81 -11.48 5.64
C GLN A 127 5.23 -11.83 5.19
N ASP A 128 5.73 -13.00 5.62
CA ASP A 128 7.09 -13.46 5.30
C ASP A 128 7.23 -13.75 3.80
N GLN A 129 6.22 -14.36 3.17
CA GLN A 129 6.20 -14.55 1.72
C GLN A 129 6.25 -13.21 1.00
N PHE A 130 5.37 -12.27 1.36
CA PHE A 130 5.31 -10.95 0.73
C PHE A 130 6.64 -10.21 0.82
N THR A 131 7.22 -10.13 2.01
CA THR A 131 8.49 -9.42 2.23
C THR A 131 9.68 -10.06 1.53
N ASN A 132 9.65 -11.38 1.32
CA ASN A 132 10.70 -12.09 0.60
C ASN A 132 10.55 -12.00 -0.93
N GLU A 133 9.33 -11.90 -1.43
CA GLU A 133 9.06 -11.97 -2.86
C GLU A 133 8.90 -10.60 -3.54
N ILE A 134 8.58 -9.55 -2.81
CA ILE A 134 8.46 -8.18 -3.34
C ILE A 134 9.84 -7.52 -3.34
N ASP A 135 10.27 -7.07 -4.53
CA ASP A 135 11.54 -6.39 -4.76
C ASP A 135 11.32 -4.87 -5.00
N SER A 136 10.64 -4.21 -4.07
CA SER A 136 10.49 -2.75 -4.05
C SER A 136 11.49 -2.09 -3.13
N ALA A 137 11.72 -0.79 -3.28
CA ALA A 137 12.69 -0.05 -2.47
C ALA A 137 12.32 -0.08 -0.98
N ILE A 138 11.02 -0.04 -0.67
CA ILE A 138 10.48 -0.14 0.68
C ILE A 138 9.34 -1.16 0.68
N VAL A 139 9.42 -2.13 1.61
CA VAL A 139 8.38 -3.14 1.82
C VAL A 139 7.93 -3.07 3.27
N MET A 140 6.65 -2.89 3.49
CA MET A 140 6.06 -2.65 4.81
C MET A 140 5.05 -3.73 5.19
N VAL A 141 4.84 -3.91 6.48
CA VAL A 141 3.84 -4.83 7.03
C VAL A 141 2.96 -4.07 8.01
N ASN A 142 1.64 -4.12 7.80
CA ASN A 142 0.63 -3.50 8.65
C ASN A 142 0.86 -2.00 8.88
N SER A 143 1.40 -1.30 7.90
CA SER A 143 1.75 0.12 7.97
C SER A 143 1.33 0.85 6.71
N SER A 144 1.06 2.14 6.85
CA SER A 144 0.75 3.03 5.73
C SER A 144 1.98 3.23 4.85
N THR A 145 1.80 3.18 3.54
CA THR A 145 2.86 3.48 2.56
C THR A 145 3.41 4.90 2.71
N GLN A 146 2.63 5.84 3.26
CA GLN A 146 3.07 7.22 3.50
C GLN A 146 4.03 7.36 4.68
N PHE A 147 4.30 6.30 5.43
CA PHE A 147 5.39 6.27 6.41
C PHE A 147 6.75 5.92 5.78
N ALA A 148 6.78 5.62 4.49
CA ALA A 148 7.99 5.50 3.68
C ALA A 148 8.61 6.88 3.43
N ASP A 149 9.10 7.53 4.47
CA ASP A 149 9.62 8.91 4.49
C ASP A 149 10.83 8.96 5.45
N GLY A 150 11.92 9.57 5.00
CA GLY A 150 13.13 9.72 5.82
C GLY A 150 12.89 10.45 7.14
N GLY A 151 11.94 11.39 7.18
CA GLY A 151 11.52 12.08 8.40
C GLY A 151 10.81 11.16 9.38
N GLU A 152 9.92 10.30 8.90
CA GLU A 152 9.18 9.31 9.72
C GLU A 152 10.14 8.24 10.28
N PHE A 153 11.19 7.87 9.55
CA PHE A 153 12.24 6.96 10.02
C PHE A 153 13.28 7.63 10.94
N GLY A 154 13.18 8.91 11.21
CA GLY A 154 14.14 9.63 12.02
C GLY A 154 15.51 9.85 11.36
N LEU A 155 15.58 9.75 10.03
CA LEU A 155 16.81 9.93 9.25
C LEU A 155 17.07 11.39 8.85
N GLY A 156 16.24 12.32 9.29
CA GLY A 156 16.30 13.74 8.92
C GLY A 156 15.57 14.04 7.63
N GLY A 157 16.26 14.52 6.62
CA GLY A 157 15.68 14.79 5.30
C GLY A 157 15.69 13.57 4.38
N GLU A 158 14.83 13.58 3.37
CA GLU A 158 14.82 12.63 2.27
C GLU A 158 15.27 13.31 0.99
N ILE A 159 16.20 12.68 0.25
CA ILE A 159 16.61 13.16 -1.08
C ILE A 159 15.81 12.47 -2.17
N GLY A 160 15.43 11.22 -1.93
CA GLY A 160 14.63 10.42 -2.84
C GLY A 160 14.64 8.94 -2.50
N ILE A 161 13.74 8.18 -3.14
CA ILE A 161 13.64 6.74 -3.06
C ILE A 161 14.00 6.19 -4.44
N ALA A 162 15.07 5.38 -4.52
CA ALA A 162 15.52 4.82 -5.77
C ALA A 162 14.73 3.55 -6.12
N THR A 163 13.94 3.59 -7.18
CA THR A 163 13.17 2.43 -7.69
C THR A 163 14.04 1.46 -8.49
N GLY A 164 15.21 1.91 -8.97
CA GLY A 164 16.20 1.06 -9.63
C GLY A 164 16.91 0.11 -8.66
N LYS A 165 17.59 -0.93 -9.22
CA LYS A 165 18.27 -1.97 -8.44
C LYS A 165 19.70 -1.58 -7.99
N PHE A 166 20.03 -0.31 -8.00
CA PHE A 166 21.30 0.21 -7.51
C PHE A 166 21.26 0.45 -6.00
N HIS A 167 22.44 0.60 -5.41
CA HIS A 167 22.65 0.78 -3.98
C HIS A 167 21.87 1.97 -3.40
N ALA A 168 21.45 1.87 -2.12
CA ALA A 168 20.65 2.86 -1.38
C ALA A 168 19.27 3.12 -2.01
N ARG A 169 18.43 2.09 -2.09
CA ARG A 169 17.07 2.15 -2.64
C ARG A 169 16.06 2.83 -1.73
N GLY A 170 16.24 2.72 -0.42
CA GLY A 170 15.34 3.30 0.57
C GLY A 170 15.47 4.82 0.71
N PRO A 171 14.73 5.46 1.62
CA PRO A 171 14.83 6.88 1.86
C PRO A 171 16.26 7.24 2.26
N VAL A 172 16.89 8.12 1.48
CA VAL A 172 18.30 8.50 1.63
C VAL A 172 18.37 9.91 2.18
N ALA A 173 18.83 10.05 3.42
CA ALA A 173 19.07 11.34 4.05
C ALA A 173 20.43 11.95 3.64
N VAL A 174 20.53 13.27 3.75
CA VAL A 174 21.77 14.00 3.45
C VAL A 174 22.96 13.48 4.24
N SER A 175 22.76 13.11 5.51
CA SER A 175 23.80 12.50 6.36
C SER A 175 24.34 11.18 5.83
N TYR A 176 23.51 10.37 5.16
CA TYR A 176 23.92 9.11 4.57
C TYR A 176 24.75 9.30 3.29
N THR A 177 24.38 10.26 2.44
CA THR A 177 25.16 10.61 1.24
C THR A 177 26.52 11.18 1.58
N HIS A 178 26.63 11.95 2.66
CA HIS A 178 27.90 12.49 3.14
C HIS A 178 28.86 11.40 3.66
N LEU A 179 28.35 10.43 4.42
CA LEU A 179 29.15 9.31 4.92
C LEU A 179 29.75 8.46 3.79
N ARG A 180 29.00 8.26 2.68
CA ARG A 180 29.50 7.51 1.51
C ARG A 180 30.50 8.28 0.66
N ALA A 181 30.38 9.58 0.53
CA ALA A 181 31.37 10.40 -0.15
C ALA A 181 32.75 10.30 0.51
N HIS A 182 32.79 10.11 1.82
CA HIS A 182 34.05 9.88 2.57
C HIS A 182 34.61 8.47 2.41
N GLU A 183 33.77 7.45 2.26
CA GLU A 183 34.22 6.06 2.06
C GLU A 183 34.76 5.77 0.65
N THR A 184 34.34 6.50 -0.35
CA THR A 184 34.80 6.33 -1.74
C THR A 184 36.10 7.06 -2.05
N LEU A 185 36.64 7.83 -1.12
CA LEU A 185 37.92 8.56 -1.26
C LEU A 185 39.07 7.91 -0.50
N ARG A 186 38.96 6.63 -0.10
CA ARG A 186 40.07 5.86 0.52
C ARG A 186 40.52 4.73 -0.42
#